data_48cbcbbd1fd99e6b8f5ea74fbd6c9e26
#
_entry.id   48cbcbbd1fd99e6b8f5ea74fbd6c9e26
#
_cell.length_a   1.000
_cell.length_b   1.000
_cell.length_c   1.000
_cell.angle_alpha   90.00
_cell.angle_beta   90.00
_cell.angle_gamma   90.00
#
_symmetry.space_group_name_H-M   'P 1'
#
loop_
_entity.id
_entity.type
_entity.pdbx_description
1 polymer ?
#
loop_
_entity_poly.entity_id
_entity_poly.type
_entity_poly.pdbx_seq_one_letter_code
_entity_poly.pdbx_strand_id
1 'polypeptide(L)'
;MKKFDLVIFGGGPGGYVSAIRAKQLGINVLLVESKDLGGVCLNWGCIPTKALLKVSEFKNSIKKFEEFGISVKGEISFDIKDIVLQYFHNIIISNF
;
A
#
# COMPACT_ATOMS: atom_id res chain seq x y z
N MET A 1 -21.38 30.80 2.05
CA MET A 1 -20.84 29.87 1.02
C MET A 1 -19.34 29.74 1.22
N LYS A 2 -18.85 28.51 1.29
CA LYS A 2 -17.42 28.25 1.35
C LYS A 2 -16.79 28.40 -0.04
N LYS A 3 -15.65 29.05 -0.10
CA LYS A 3 -14.90 29.23 -1.35
C LYS A 3 -13.58 28.49 -1.29
N PHE A 4 -13.20 27.86 -2.39
CA PHE A 4 -11.95 27.15 -2.55
C PHE A 4 -11.21 27.65 -3.78
N ASP A 5 -9.90 27.78 -3.68
CA ASP A 5 -9.03 28.17 -4.79
C ASP A 5 -8.79 27.00 -5.75
N LEU A 6 -8.79 25.78 -5.21
CA LEU A 6 -8.53 24.55 -5.94
C LEU A 6 -9.47 23.44 -5.47
N VAL A 7 -10.09 22.77 -6.44
CA VAL A 7 -10.90 21.57 -6.18
C VAL A 7 -10.28 20.39 -6.90
N ILE A 8 -10.00 19.32 -6.19
CA ILE A 8 -9.40 18.10 -6.72
C ILE A 8 -10.43 16.97 -6.62
N PHE A 9 -10.72 16.33 -7.74
CA PHE A 9 -11.57 15.15 -7.80
C PHE A 9 -10.72 13.89 -7.84
N GLY A 10 -10.90 13.03 -6.85
CA GLY A 10 -10.16 11.80 -6.68
C GLY A 10 -9.10 11.90 -5.59
N GLY A 11 -9.25 11.04 -4.58
CA GLY A 11 -8.39 10.98 -3.39
C GLY A 11 -7.30 9.91 -3.46
N GLY A 12 -6.92 9.46 -4.65
CA GLY A 12 -5.78 8.57 -4.86
C GLY A 12 -4.45 9.30 -4.72
N PRO A 13 -3.31 8.64 -5.01
CA PRO A 13 -1.98 9.23 -4.82
C PRO A 13 -1.77 10.57 -5.53
N GLY A 14 -2.28 10.72 -6.74
CA GLY A 14 -2.23 12.01 -7.46
C GLY A 14 -3.04 13.09 -6.77
N GLY A 15 -4.23 12.74 -6.27
CA GLY A 15 -5.14 13.68 -5.63
C GLY A 15 -4.69 14.11 -4.24
N TYR A 16 -4.47 13.17 -3.32
CA TYR A 16 -4.11 13.55 -1.95
C TYR A 16 -2.73 14.19 -1.84
N VAL A 17 -1.76 13.74 -2.63
CA VAL A 17 -0.41 14.36 -2.64
C VAL A 17 -0.50 15.80 -3.15
N SER A 18 -1.27 16.04 -4.22
CA SER A 18 -1.49 17.39 -4.75
C SER A 18 -2.21 18.28 -3.75
N ALA A 19 -3.23 17.76 -3.07
CA ALA A 19 -3.99 18.50 -2.06
C ALA A 19 -3.11 18.91 -0.87
N ILE A 20 -2.29 17.98 -0.36
CA ILE A 20 -1.35 18.27 0.72
C ILE A 20 -0.36 19.35 0.29
N ARG A 21 0.21 19.22 -0.90
CA ARG A 21 1.18 20.20 -1.40
C ARG A 21 0.54 21.57 -1.62
N ALA A 22 -0.66 21.62 -2.18
CA ALA A 22 -1.41 22.86 -2.35
C ALA A 22 -1.64 23.56 -0.99
N LYS A 23 -2.02 22.80 0.02
CA LYS A 23 -2.22 23.34 1.38
C LYS A 23 -0.93 23.86 2.01
N GLN A 24 0.18 23.17 1.82
CA GLN A 24 1.50 23.63 2.27
C GLN A 24 1.90 24.96 1.63
N LEU A 25 1.46 25.19 0.40
CA LEU A 25 1.69 26.44 -0.33
C LEU A 25 0.67 27.54 -0.01
N GLY A 26 -0.21 27.32 0.95
CA GLY A 26 -1.20 28.30 1.38
C GLY A 26 -2.47 28.36 0.53
N ILE A 27 -2.64 27.44 -0.42
CA ILE A 27 -3.83 27.38 -1.27
C ILE A 27 -4.99 26.76 -0.48
N ASN A 28 -6.17 27.35 -0.59
CA ASN A 28 -7.39 26.81 -0.02
C ASN A 28 -7.94 25.71 -0.93
N VAL A 29 -7.77 24.46 -0.53
CA VAL A 29 -8.04 23.29 -1.39
C VAL A 29 -9.19 22.44 -0.83
N LEU A 30 -10.01 21.92 -1.75
CA LEU A 30 -11.04 20.92 -1.49
C LEU A 30 -10.68 19.63 -2.25
N LEU A 31 -10.62 18.53 -1.54
CA LEU A 31 -10.45 17.21 -2.11
C LEU A 31 -11.77 16.44 -2.02
N VAL A 32 -12.25 15.93 -3.16
CA VAL A 32 -13.48 15.16 -3.25
C VAL A 32 -13.16 13.72 -3.63
N GLU A 33 -13.56 12.77 -2.80
CA GLU A 33 -13.39 11.34 -3.04
C GLU A 33 -14.76 10.63 -2.87
N SER A 34 -15.12 9.80 -3.84
CA SER A 34 -16.42 9.12 -3.87
C SER A 34 -16.47 7.83 -3.06
N LYS A 35 -15.33 7.24 -2.72
CA LYS A 35 -15.23 5.95 -2.01
C LYS A 35 -14.24 6.05 -0.86
N ASP A 36 -13.04 5.51 -1.06
CA ASP A 36 -12.02 5.42 -0.02
C ASP A 36 -10.87 6.38 -0.30
N LEU A 37 -10.56 7.21 0.66
CA LEU A 37 -9.39 8.08 0.56
C LEU A 37 -8.12 7.24 0.43
N GLY A 38 -7.24 7.63 -0.48
CA GLY A 38 -6.05 6.83 -0.83
C GLY A 38 -6.21 6.08 -2.15
N GLY A 39 -7.45 5.91 -2.64
CA GLY A 39 -7.77 5.32 -3.93
C GLY A 39 -7.39 3.85 -4.07
N VAL A 40 -7.23 3.41 -5.30
CA VAL A 40 -6.89 2.02 -5.62
C VAL A 40 -5.53 1.63 -5.05
N CYS A 41 -4.53 2.49 -5.17
CA CYS A 41 -3.16 2.18 -4.75
C CYS A 41 -3.07 1.79 -3.27
N LEU A 42 -3.64 2.59 -2.37
CA LEU A 42 -3.57 2.34 -0.93
C LEU A 42 -4.52 1.24 -0.46
N ASN A 43 -5.69 1.12 -1.09
CA ASN A 43 -6.74 0.23 -0.61
C ASN A 43 -6.77 -1.13 -1.34
N TRP A 44 -6.52 -1.15 -2.65
CA TRP A 44 -6.74 -2.33 -3.49
C TRP A 44 -5.57 -2.69 -4.40
N GLY A 45 -4.59 -1.82 -4.55
CA GLY A 45 -3.55 -1.93 -5.58
C GLY A 45 -2.13 -2.05 -5.03
N CYS A 46 -1.40 -0.94 -5.02
CA CYS A 46 0.06 -0.93 -4.81
C CYS A 46 0.50 -1.61 -3.51
N ILE A 47 -0.11 -1.26 -2.39
CA ILE A 47 0.28 -1.78 -1.08
C ILE A 47 -0.07 -3.27 -0.96
N PRO A 48 -1.30 -3.70 -1.21
CA PRO A 48 -1.64 -5.12 -1.17
C PRO A 48 -0.86 -5.96 -2.19
N THR A 49 -0.69 -5.46 -3.39
CA THR A 49 0.05 -6.17 -4.44
C THR A 49 1.51 -6.37 -4.04
N LYS A 50 2.17 -5.33 -3.55
CA LYS A 50 3.57 -5.43 -3.11
C LYS A 50 3.75 -6.32 -1.90
N ALA A 51 2.80 -6.34 -0.97
CA ALA A 51 2.82 -7.25 0.17
C ALA A 51 2.81 -8.71 -0.29
N LEU A 52 1.95 -9.06 -1.23
CA LEU A 52 1.88 -10.42 -1.80
C LEU A 52 3.13 -10.76 -2.64
N LEU A 53 3.63 -9.82 -3.43
CA LEU A 53 4.86 -10.01 -4.20
C LEU A 53 6.07 -10.27 -3.29
N LYS A 54 6.12 -9.63 -2.12
CA LYS A 54 7.21 -9.86 -1.15
C LYS A 54 7.17 -11.30 -0.61
N VAL A 55 6.00 -11.85 -0.35
CA VAL A 55 5.84 -13.26 0.04
C VAL A 55 6.37 -14.18 -1.06
N SER A 56 6.01 -13.92 -2.31
CA SER A 56 6.48 -14.66 -3.47
C SER A 56 8.01 -14.59 -3.62
N GLU A 57 8.59 -13.42 -3.40
CA GLU A 57 10.05 -13.21 -3.41
C GLU A 57 10.74 -14.06 -2.34
N PHE A 58 10.24 -14.06 -1.12
CA PHE A 58 10.78 -14.90 -0.05
C PHE A 58 10.67 -16.39 -0.38
N LYS A 59 9.55 -16.83 -0.92
CA LYS A 59 9.37 -18.22 -1.35
C LYS A 59 10.41 -18.64 -2.39
N ASN A 60 10.67 -17.77 -3.36
CA ASN A 60 11.68 -18.03 -4.38
C ASN A 60 13.11 -18.01 -3.81
N SER A 61 13.38 -17.14 -2.85
CA SER A 61 14.67 -17.03 -2.19
C SER A 61 15.04 -18.31 -1.42
N ILE A 62 14.07 -18.98 -0.81
CA ILE A 62 14.29 -20.25 -0.09
C ILE A 62 14.91 -21.30 -1.00
N LYS A 63 14.51 -21.36 -2.26
CA LYS A 63 15.04 -22.33 -3.23
C LYS A 63 16.53 -22.11 -3.54
N LYS A 64 17.05 -20.93 -3.26
CA LYS A 64 18.43 -20.53 -3.54
C LYS A 64 19.34 -20.55 -2.30
N PHE A 65 18.79 -20.87 -1.15
CA PHE A 65 19.55 -20.81 0.12
C PHE A 65 20.82 -21.65 0.10
N GLU A 66 20.77 -22.85 -0.49
CA GLU A 66 21.93 -23.74 -0.60
C GLU A 66 23.05 -23.12 -1.41
N GLU A 67 22.75 -22.35 -2.45
CA GLU A 67 23.74 -21.64 -3.27
C GLU A 67 24.54 -20.63 -2.45
N PHE A 68 23.95 -20.11 -1.37
CA PHE A 68 24.55 -19.13 -0.46
C PHE A 68 25.09 -19.76 0.81
N GLY A 69 25.15 -21.09 0.89
CA GLY A 69 25.65 -21.80 2.07
C GLY A 69 24.67 -21.85 3.25
N ILE A 70 23.41 -21.59 3.01
CA ILE A 70 22.36 -21.64 4.02
C ILE A 70 21.63 -22.97 3.92
N SER A 71 21.64 -23.75 5.01
CA SER A 71 20.90 -25.01 5.10
C SER A 71 19.60 -24.79 5.87
N VAL A 72 18.50 -25.33 5.36
CA VAL A 72 17.21 -25.35 6.05
C VAL A 72 16.90 -26.80 6.41
N LYS A 73 16.69 -27.05 7.72
CA LYS A 73 16.28 -28.35 8.23
C LYS A 73 14.78 -28.36 8.45
N GLY A 74 14.09 -29.42 8.00
CA GLY A 74 12.65 -29.59 8.15
C GLY A 74 11.87 -29.08 6.94
N GLU A 75 10.55 -29.15 7.06
CA GLU A 75 9.63 -28.71 6.02
C GLU A 75 9.30 -27.22 6.16
N ILE A 76 9.25 -26.52 5.04
CA ILE A 76 8.79 -25.14 4.97
C ILE A 76 7.37 -25.17 4.40
N SER A 77 6.43 -24.64 5.17
CA SER A 77 5.04 -24.56 4.77
C SER A 77 4.60 -23.10 4.61
N PHE A 78 3.57 -22.89 3.81
CA PHE A 78 2.96 -21.59 3.61
C PHE A 78 1.48 -21.66 3.99
N ASP A 79 1.04 -20.74 4.84
CA ASP A 79 -0.36 -20.63 5.24
C ASP A 79 -0.98 -19.40 4.57
N ILE A 80 -1.96 -19.65 3.72
CA ILE A 80 -2.67 -18.59 3.00
C ILE A 80 -3.39 -17.63 3.95
N LYS A 81 -3.92 -18.13 5.07
CA LYS A 81 -4.58 -17.26 6.05
C LYS A 81 -3.61 -16.27 6.67
N ASP A 82 -2.43 -16.73 7.05
CA ASP A 82 -1.40 -15.86 7.64
C ASP A 82 -0.89 -14.84 6.62
N ILE A 83 -0.72 -15.24 5.36
CA ILE A 83 -0.33 -14.35 4.28
C ILE A 83 -1.38 -13.26 4.06
N VAL A 84 -2.66 -13.62 4.06
CA VAL A 84 -3.77 -12.67 3.90
C VAL A 84 -3.89 -11.74 5.12
N LEU A 85 -3.72 -12.25 6.34
CA LEU A 85 -3.74 -11.42 7.54
C LEU A 85 -2.60 -10.39 7.56
N GLN A 86 -1.40 -10.76 7.14
CA GLN A 86 -0.28 -9.85 7.00
C GLN A 86 -0.58 -8.74 5.98
N TYR A 87 -1.23 -9.07 4.90
CA TYR A 87 -1.68 -8.13 3.89
C TYR A 87 -2.66 -7.09 4.48
N PHE A 88 -3.68 -7.51 5.22
CA PHE A 88 -4.62 -6.60 5.86
C PHE A 88 -3.96 -5.74 6.93
N HIS A 89 -3.03 -6.29 7.70
CA HIS A 89 -2.26 -5.56 8.69
C HIS A 89 -1.49 -4.39 8.04
N ASN A 90 -0.85 -4.63 6.92
CA ASN A 90 -0.13 -3.61 6.18
C ASN A 90 -1.05 -2.49 5.65
N ILE A 91 -2.25 -2.84 5.19
CA ILE A 91 -3.25 -1.83 4.79
C ILE A 91 -3.66 -0.95 5.96
N ILE A 92 -3.97 -1.55 7.10
CA ILE A 92 -4.39 -0.82 8.30
C ILE A 92 -3.32 0.16 8.75
N ILE A 93 -2.06 -0.28 8.83
CA ILE A 93 -0.95 0.58 9.24
C ILE A 93 -0.73 1.73 8.25
N SER A 94 -0.84 1.48 6.96
CA SER A 94 -0.58 2.49 5.94
C SER A 94 -1.64 3.59 5.86
N ASN A 95 -2.86 3.33 6.36
CA ASN A 95 -3.95 4.29 6.38
C ASN A 95 -3.96 5.18 7.66
N PHE A 96 -3.06 4.95 8.58
CA PHE A 96 -2.84 5.77 9.75
C PHE A 96 -1.57 6.61 9.60
#